data_6c8f33b041be03ca36bae961b49afa0b
#
_entry.id   6c8f33b041be03ca36bae961b49afa0b
#
_cell.length_a   1.000
_cell.length_b   1.000
_cell.length_c   1.000
_cell.angle_alpha   90.00
_cell.angle_beta   90.00
_cell.angle_gamma   90.00
#
_symmetry.space_group_name_H-M   'P 1'
#
loop_
_entity.id
_entity.type
_entity.pdbx_description
1 polymer ?
#
loop_
_entity_poly.entity_id
_entity_poly.type
_entity_poly.pdbx_seq_one_letter_code
_entity_poly.pdbx_strand_id
1 'polypeptide(L)'
;MNFTPTKYSLVCCADGHRFEDTGWCLADPQCGCPSLVRAEYEKKQYEPREDLDGFYRYADWLPVQRTLNGSGTPVTYRSTGLAAELGLENLYITFSGWWPEKGAKMTTCSFKETEAYSVCGRLCADNRKILVVASAGNTARAFAKVCSENNIPLLISIPADNIGAMWFSKPLNDCVKIIASPEGSDYYDAIVLSDKVCTDPAFMAEGGAKNVARRDGIGTTLLTAV
;
A
#
# COMPACT_ATOMS: atom_id res chain seq x y z
N MET A 1 13.93 12.89 -13.79
CA MET A 1 12.74 13.75 -14.04
C MET A 1 12.11 14.10 -12.71
N ASN A 2 11.61 15.32 -12.54
CA ASN A 2 10.90 15.67 -11.31
C ASN A 2 9.48 15.07 -11.39
N PHE A 3 9.12 14.25 -10.43
CA PHE A 3 7.78 13.71 -10.30
C PHE A 3 6.78 14.83 -9.96
N THR A 4 5.68 14.91 -10.70
CA THR A 4 4.59 15.85 -10.41
C THR A 4 3.40 15.05 -9.88
N PRO A 5 3.00 15.26 -8.60
CA PRO A 5 1.82 14.63 -8.03
C PRO A 5 0.54 15.02 -8.76
N THR A 6 -0.42 14.11 -8.85
CA THR A 6 -1.75 14.44 -9.34
C THR A 6 -2.53 15.26 -8.31
N LYS A 7 -3.42 16.11 -8.78
CA LYS A 7 -4.35 16.83 -7.91
C LYS A 7 -5.54 15.95 -7.57
N TYR A 8 -5.94 15.97 -6.31
CA TYR A 8 -7.12 15.29 -5.81
C TYR A 8 -7.70 16.03 -4.60
N SER A 9 -8.94 15.70 -4.27
CA SER A 9 -9.56 16.08 -3.00
C SER A 9 -10.06 14.84 -2.29
N LEU A 10 -10.18 14.91 -0.97
CA LEU A 10 -10.82 13.88 -0.16
C LEU A 10 -12.33 14.18 -0.08
N VAL A 11 -13.12 13.12 -0.07
CA VAL A 11 -14.57 13.19 0.06
C VAL A 11 -15.01 12.22 1.14
N CYS A 12 -15.73 12.72 2.13
CA CYS A 12 -16.35 11.90 3.16
C CYS A 12 -17.44 11.00 2.55
N CYS A 13 -17.40 9.72 2.85
CA CYS A 13 -18.39 8.78 2.33
C CYS A 13 -19.73 8.84 3.05
N ALA A 14 -19.84 9.49 4.23
CA ALA A 14 -21.09 9.62 4.96
C ALA A 14 -21.96 10.78 4.46
N ASP A 15 -21.38 11.95 4.26
CA ASP A 15 -22.11 13.20 3.98
C ASP A 15 -21.71 13.88 2.69
N GLY A 16 -20.67 13.39 2.01
CA GLY A 16 -20.16 13.96 0.76
C GLY A 16 -19.32 15.22 0.96
N HIS A 17 -18.99 15.62 2.19
CA HIS A 17 -18.12 16.77 2.45
C HIS A 17 -16.77 16.59 1.75
N ARG A 18 -16.37 17.64 1.01
CA ARG A 18 -15.13 17.67 0.23
C ARG A 18 -14.09 18.55 0.92
N PHE A 19 -12.87 18.04 1.06
CA PHE A 19 -11.78 18.77 1.70
C PHE A 19 -10.41 18.38 1.11
N GLU A 20 -9.39 19.15 1.42
CA GLU A 20 -8.03 18.88 0.98
C GLU A 20 -7.32 17.88 1.90
N ASP A 21 -6.45 17.07 1.32
CA ASP A 21 -5.56 16.20 2.10
C ASP A 21 -4.38 17.02 2.64
N THR A 22 -4.48 17.44 3.89
CA THR A 22 -3.46 18.27 4.56
C THR A 22 -2.28 17.44 5.10
N GLY A 23 -2.08 16.23 4.60
CA GLY A 23 -0.95 15.38 4.94
C GLY A 23 -1.34 13.93 5.18
N TRP A 24 -1.93 13.58 6.31
CA TRP A 24 -2.25 12.19 6.68
C TRP A 24 -3.69 12.05 7.18
N CYS A 25 -4.64 12.57 6.40
CA CYS A 25 -6.05 12.47 6.77
C CYS A 25 -6.55 11.04 6.62
N LEU A 26 -6.98 10.45 7.73
CA LEU A 26 -7.56 9.10 7.79
C LEU A 26 -9.09 9.12 7.95
N ALA A 27 -9.66 10.29 8.23
CA ALA A 27 -11.08 10.55 8.37
C ALA A 27 -11.35 12.02 8.06
N ASP A 28 -12.62 12.36 7.84
CA ASP A 28 -13.05 13.75 7.75
C ASP A 28 -13.03 14.40 9.15
N PRO A 29 -12.27 15.48 9.35
CA PRO A 29 -12.20 16.15 10.65
C PRO A 29 -13.50 16.84 11.06
N GLN A 30 -14.42 17.07 10.12
CA GLN A 30 -15.70 17.77 10.37
C GLN A 30 -16.89 16.83 10.48
N CYS A 31 -16.76 15.59 10.01
CA CYS A 31 -17.84 14.61 10.07
C CYS A 31 -17.98 14.03 11.48
N GLY A 32 -19.17 14.14 12.05
CA GLY A 32 -19.49 13.54 13.35
C GLY A 32 -19.74 12.03 13.30
N CYS A 33 -19.76 11.43 12.11
CA CYS A 33 -20.00 9.99 11.92
C CYS A 33 -18.72 9.24 11.59
N PRO A 34 -18.48 8.03 12.15
CA PRO A 34 -17.40 7.18 11.70
C PRO A 34 -17.58 6.82 10.23
N SER A 35 -16.73 7.34 9.36
CA SER A 35 -16.80 7.10 7.91
C SER A 35 -15.44 7.04 7.27
N LEU A 36 -15.37 6.33 6.15
CA LEU A 36 -14.20 6.36 5.29
C LEU A 36 -14.21 7.64 4.44
N VAL A 37 -13.04 8.06 4.03
CA VAL A 37 -12.86 9.07 2.99
C VAL A 37 -12.40 8.40 1.70
N ARG A 38 -12.76 8.95 0.55
CA ARG A 38 -12.26 8.51 -0.76
C ARG A 38 -11.55 9.67 -1.45
N ALA A 39 -10.59 9.36 -2.32
CA ALA A 39 -9.99 10.37 -3.17
C ALA A 39 -10.82 10.58 -4.45
N GLU A 40 -10.91 11.83 -4.87
CA GLU A 40 -11.40 12.21 -6.20
C GLU A 40 -10.28 12.90 -6.96
N TYR A 41 -9.70 12.15 -7.90
CA TYR A 41 -8.60 12.60 -8.73
C TYR A 41 -9.10 13.49 -9.88
N GLU A 42 -8.27 14.45 -10.29
CA GLU A 42 -8.56 15.35 -11.41
C GLU A 42 -8.60 14.57 -12.74
N LYS A 43 -7.68 13.64 -12.93
CA LYS A 43 -7.62 12.79 -14.12
C LYS A 43 -8.80 11.83 -14.16
N LYS A 44 -9.61 11.90 -15.24
CA LYS A 44 -10.80 11.05 -15.43
C LYS A 44 -10.65 10.04 -16.57
N GLN A 45 -9.71 10.26 -17.47
CA GLN A 45 -9.43 9.33 -18.58
C GLN A 45 -8.34 8.36 -18.20
N TYR A 46 -8.48 7.09 -18.60
CA TYR A 46 -7.48 6.06 -18.37
C TYR A 46 -6.33 6.20 -19.36
N GLU A 47 -5.25 6.76 -18.90
CA GLU A 47 -4.01 6.95 -19.64
C GLU A 47 -2.83 6.74 -18.69
N PRO A 48 -2.35 5.50 -18.52
CA PRO A 48 -1.19 5.24 -17.69
C PRO A 48 0.03 6.06 -18.12
N ARG A 49 0.81 6.53 -17.16
CA ARG A 49 2.00 7.33 -17.41
C ARG A 49 3.13 6.44 -17.97
N GLU A 50 3.56 6.71 -19.17
CA GLU A 50 4.66 5.98 -19.83
C GLU A 50 6.06 6.43 -19.35
N ASP A 51 6.14 7.62 -18.72
CA ASP A 51 7.36 8.16 -18.13
C ASP A 51 7.70 7.57 -16.76
N LEU A 52 6.82 6.75 -16.18
CA LEU A 52 6.98 6.13 -14.88
C LEU A 52 6.94 4.60 -14.96
N ASP A 53 7.88 3.97 -14.25
CA ASP A 53 7.98 2.51 -14.19
C ASP A 53 7.11 1.89 -13.10
N GLY A 54 6.83 0.60 -13.28
CA GLY A 54 6.18 -0.24 -12.29
C GLY A 54 4.79 0.27 -11.90
N PHE A 55 4.53 0.23 -10.61
CA PHE A 55 3.27 0.67 -10.00
C PHE A 55 2.95 2.16 -10.26
N TYR A 56 3.98 3.02 -10.35
CA TYR A 56 3.77 4.47 -10.47
C TYR A 56 3.28 4.93 -11.85
N ARG A 57 3.21 4.02 -12.83
CA ARG A 57 2.49 4.31 -14.07
C ARG A 57 1.01 4.71 -13.85
N TYR A 58 0.46 4.35 -12.70
CA TYR A 58 -0.89 4.69 -12.26
C TYR A 58 -0.94 5.89 -11.30
N ALA A 59 0.13 6.68 -11.20
CA ALA A 59 0.24 7.77 -10.23
C ALA A 59 -0.86 8.83 -10.34
N ASP A 60 -1.48 8.97 -11.52
CA ASP A 60 -2.60 9.91 -11.71
C ASP A 60 -3.88 9.53 -10.94
N TRP A 61 -3.94 8.30 -10.42
CA TRP A 61 -5.03 7.78 -9.57
C TRP A 61 -4.54 7.33 -8.19
N LEU A 62 -3.44 7.94 -7.72
CA LEU A 62 -2.85 7.64 -6.43
C LEU A 62 -2.56 8.94 -5.66
N PRO A 63 -2.77 8.98 -4.34
CA PRO A 63 -2.50 10.16 -3.53
C PRO A 63 -1.00 10.25 -3.18
N VAL A 64 -0.12 9.99 -4.14
CA VAL A 64 1.31 9.93 -3.90
C VAL A 64 1.98 11.27 -4.15
N GLN A 65 2.95 11.63 -3.29
CA GLN A 65 3.73 12.86 -3.36
C GLN A 65 5.11 12.64 -3.99
N ARG A 66 5.54 11.38 -4.09
CA ARG A 66 6.83 10.98 -4.64
C ARG A 66 6.79 9.56 -5.17
N THR A 67 7.71 9.23 -6.03
CA THR A 67 7.99 7.85 -6.44
C THR A 67 9.07 7.24 -5.55
N LEU A 68 9.02 5.91 -5.38
CA LEU A 68 9.95 5.13 -4.59
C LEU A 68 10.61 4.07 -5.47
N ASN A 69 11.82 3.68 -5.10
CA ASN A 69 12.60 2.68 -5.83
C ASN A 69 12.01 1.26 -5.66
N GLY A 70 12.20 0.41 -6.66
CA GLY A 70 11.92 -1.02 -6.58
C GLY A 70 10.45 -1.39 -6.78
N SER A 71 9.62 -0.47 -7.29
CA SER A 71 8.21 -0.77 -7.54
C SER A 71 8.03 -1.75 -8.69
N GLY A 72 7.30 -2.83 -8.42
CA GLY A 72 6.73 -3.71 -9.44
C GLY A 72 5.27 -3.37 -9.69
N THR A 73 4.68 -4.00 -10.70
CA THR A 73 3.24 -3.92 -10.96
C THR A 73 2.71 -5.33 -11.22
N PRO A 74 1.44 -5.61 -10.90
CA PRO A 74 0.75 -6.79 -11.44
C PRO A 74 0.78 -6.76 -12.97
N VAL A 75 0.65 -7.92 -13.58
CA VAL A 75 0.46 -8.03 -15.02
C VAL A 75 -0.81 -8.81 -15.31
N THR A 76 -1.56 -8.39 -16.32
CA THR A 76 -2.73 -9.13 -16.80
C THR A 76 -2.39 -9.80 -18.11
N TYR A 77 -2.70 -11.08 -18.22
CA TYR A 77 -2.47 -11.86 -19.42
C TYR A 77 -3.63 -12.80 -19.71
N ARG A 78 -3.83 -13.13 -20.99
CA ARG A 78 -4.78 -14.15 -21.40
C ARG A 78 -4.18 -15.54 -21.12
N SER A 79 -4.90 -16.34 -20.33
CA SER A 79 -4.49 -17.69 -19.97
C SER A 79 -5.15 -18.72 -20.89
N THR A 80 -4.45 -19.15 -21.93
CA THR A 80 -5.01 -20.11 -22.89
C THR A 80 -5.07 -21.54 -22.35
N GLY A 81 -4.04 -21.96 -21.60
CA GLY A 81 -3.98 -23.34 -21.04
C GLY A 81 -5.08 -23.58 -20.01
N LEU A 82 -5.18 -22.70 -18.99
CA LEU A 82 -6.23 -22.84 -17.96
C LEU A 82 -7.63 -22.58 -18.55
N ALA A 83 -7.75 -21.69 -19.53
CA ALA A 83 -9.00 -21.46 -20.23
C ALA A 83 -9.50 -22.75 -20.94
N ALA A 84 -8.61 -23.45 -21.64
CA ALA A 84 -8.95 -24.72 -22.29
C ALA A 84 -9.37 -25.77 -21.30
N GLU A 85 -8.68 -25.92 -20.18
CA GLU A 85 -8.99 -26.89 -19.11
C GLU A 85 -10.35 -26.62 -18.47
N LEU A 86 -10.70 -25.34 -18.32
CA LEU A 86 -11.98 -24.90 -17.72
C LEU A 86 -13.12 -24.74 -18.74
N GLY A 87 -12.87 -24.96 -20.04
CA GLY A 87 -13.87 -24.75 -21.10
C GLY A 87 -14.24 -23.27 -21.28
N LEU A 88 -13.33 -22.34 -21.01
CA LEU A 88 -13.54 -20.89 -21.13
C LEU A 88 -12.89 -20.35 -22.40
N GLU A 89 -13.58 -19.48 -23.13
CA GLU A 89 -13.01 -18.84 -24.32
C GLU A 89 -12.10 -17.66 -23.99
N ASN A 90 -12.46 -16.89 -22.98
CA ASN A 90 -11.80 -15.64 -22.61
C ASN A 90 -11.49 -15.63 -21.09
N LEU A 91 -10.34 -16.14 -20.72
CA LEU A 91 -9.83 -16.10 -19.35
C LEU A 91 -8.61 -15.17 -19.28
N TYR A 92 -8.73 -14.11 -18.48
CA TYR A 92 -7.62 -13.22 -18.15
C TYR A 92 -7.27 -13.37 -16.68
N ILE A 93 -5.97 -13.36 -16.38
CA ILE A 93 -5.45 -13.48 -15.03
C ILE A 93 -4.61 -12.25 -14.72
N THR A 94 -4.95 -11.52 -13.66
CA THR A 94 -4.10 -10.48 -13.09
C THR A 94 -3.21 -11.09 -12.03
N PHE A 95 -1.92 -11.17 -12.33
CA PHE A 95 -0.92 -11.86 -11.54
C PHE A 95 -0.06 -10.87 -10.74
N SER A 96 -0.10 -10.97 -9.42
CA SER A 96 0.65 -10.14 -8.48
C SER A 96 1.82 -10.92 -7.87
N GLY A 97 2.83 -11.23 -8.66
CA GLY A 97 3.95 -12.05 -8.21
C GLY A 97 5.23 -11.78 -8.99
N TRP A 98 6.11 -12.78 -8.99
CA TRP A 98 7.40 -12.74 -9.67
C TRP A 98 7.38 -13.60 -10.92
N TRP A 99 7.28 -12.97 -12.07
CA TRP A 99 7.36 -13.58 -13.39
C TRP A 99 7.96 -12.57 -14.39
N PRO A 100 9.28 -12.35 -14.32
CA PRO A 100 9.94 -11.28 -15.07
C PRO A 100 9.77 -11.39 -16.58
N GLU A 101 9.63 -12.60 -17.16
CA GLU A 101 9.40 -12.83 -18.59
C GLU A 101 8.04 -12.28 -19.05
N LYS A 102 7.08 -12.16 -18.13
CA LYS A 102 5.77 -11.52 -18.35
C LYS A 102 5.73 -10.07 -17.84
N GLY A 103 6.83 -9.54 -17.32
CA GLY A 103 6.91 -8.20 -16.75
C GLY A 103 6.45 -8.10 -15.29
N ALA A 104 5.99 -9.18 -14.65
CA ALA A 104 5.63 -9.19 -13.24
C ALA A 104 6.88 -9.24 -12.36
N LYS A 105 7.11 -8.18 -11.59
CA LYS A 105 8.33 -8.00 -10.79
C LYS A 105 8.04 -7.71 -9.32
N MET A 106 6.94 -8.23 -8.78
CA MET A 106 6.56 -8.04 -7.39
C MET A 106 7.27 -9.06 -6.50
N THR A 107 8.30 -8.63 -5.78
CA THR A 107 9.20 -9.54 -5.05
C THR A 107 8.61 -10.08 -3.75
N THR A 108 7.58 -9.48 -3.21
CA THR A 108 6.83 -10.05 -2.08
C THR A 108 5.78 -11.08 -2.51
N CYS A 109 5.57 -11.23 -3.80
CA CYS A 109 4.57 -12.11 -4.41
C CYS A 109 3.15 -11.88 -3.85
N SER A 110 2.83 -10.61 -3.55
CA SER A 110 1.53 -10.23 -3.00
C SER A 110 1.14 -8.82 -3.47
N PHE A 111 -0.14 -8.64 -3.81
CA PHE A 111 -0.71 -7.32 -4.12
C PHE A 111 -0.59 -6.30 -2.95
N LYS A 112 -0.23 -6.76 -1.74
CA LYS A 112 0.09 -5.88 -0.61
C LYS A 112 1.28 -4.96 -0.90
N GLU A 113 2.10 -5.31 -1.88
CA GLU A 113 3.20 -4.47 -2.32
C GLU A 113 2.70 -3.15 -2.93
N THR A 114 1.58 -3.16 -3.66
CA THR A 114 0.97 -1.93 -4.20
C THR A 114 0.39 -1.03 -3.11
N GLU A 115 -0.16 -1.62 -2.01
CA GLU A 115 -0.55 -0.85 -0.83
C GLU A 115 0.63 -0.09 -0.24
N ALA A 116 1.74 -0.80 0.00
CA ALA A 116 2.91 -0.24 0.66
C ALA A 116 3.55 0.89 -0.17
N TYR A 117 3.67 0.72 -1.50
CA TYR A 117 4.18 1.77 -2.38
C TYR A 117 3.30 3.01 -2.39
N SER A 118 1.98 2.84 -2.40
CA SER A 118 1.04 3.96 -2.37
C SER A 118 1.09 4.70 -1.04
N VAL A 119 1.03 3.99 0.08
CA VAL A 119 1.09 4.58 1.42
C VAL A 119 2.41 5.29 1.66
N CYS A 120 3.53 4.65 1.39
CA CYS A 120 4.86 5.23 1.57
C CYS A 120 5.13 6.38 0.57
N GLY A 121 4.56 6.32 -0.64
CA GLY A 121 4.61 7.39 -1.62
C GLY A 121 3.78 8.61 -1.22
N ARG A 122 2.72 8.45 -0.40
CA ARG A 122 1.92 9.55 0.17
C ARG A 122 2.66 10.32 1.26
N LEU A 123 3.65 9.70 1.93
CA LEU A 123 4.45 10.40 2.94
C LEU A 123 5.18 11.59 2.33
N CYS A 124 5.10 12.73 2.98
CA CYS A 124 5.92 13.89 2.62
C CYS A 124 7.41 13.52 2.71
N ALA A 125 8.22 14.13 1.83
CA ALA A 125 9.66 13.85 1.80
C ALA A 125 10.39 14.24 3.09
N ASP A 126 9.85 15.21 3.81
CA ASP A 126 10.35 15.74 5.08
C ASP A 126 9.73 15.04 6.31
N ASN A 127 8.91 14.00 6.11
CA ASN A 127 8.32 13.25 7.22
C ASN A 127 9.43 12.70 8.13
N ARG A 128 9.31 12.98 9.43
CA ARG A 128 10.25 12.52 10.47
C ARG A 128 9.67 11.47 11.40
N LYS A 129 8.37 11.20 11.27
CA LYS A 129 7.70 10.21 12.10
C LYS A 129 7.97 8.80 11.61
N ILE A 130 8.01 7.87 12.55
CA ILE A 130 8.13 6.44 12.28
C ILE A 130 6.75 5.90 11.92
N LEU A 131 6.63 5.31 10.73
CA LEU A 131 5.39 4.66 10.30
C LEU A 131 5.17 3.38 11.12
N VAL A 132 3.96 3.16 11.63
CA VAL A 132 3.61 1.97 12.41
C VAL A 132 2.59 1.13 11.64
N VAL A 133 2.90 -0.14 11.46
CA VAL A 133 2.05 -1.11 10.75
C VAL A 133 1.81 -2.32 11.66
N ALA A 134 0.55 -2.58 12.00
CA ALA A 134 0.14 -3.84 12.63
C ALA A 134 -0.23 -4.86 11.56
N SER A 135 0.48 -5.98 11.49
CA SER A 135 0.19 -7.03 10.52
C SER A 135 0.91 -8.34 10.85
N ALA A 136 0.20 -9.44 10.67
CA ALA A 136 0.72 -10.80 10.88
C ALA A 136 1.18 -11.50 9.57
N GLY A 137 1.35 -10.78 8.46
CA GLY A 137 1.68 -11.44 7.19
C GLY A 137 2.05 -10.51 6.05
N ASN A 138 1.37 -10.65 4.92
CA ASN A 138 1.74 -10.02 3.65
C ASN A 138 1.87 -8.49 3.69
N THR A 139 1.03 -7.79 4.47
CA THR A 139 1.14 -6.34 4.64
C THR A 139 2.45 -5.98 5.34
N ALA A 140 2.79 -6.63 6.44
CA ALA A 140 4.05 -6.41 7.15
C ALA A 140 5.26 -6.62 6.22
N ARG A 141 5.25 -7.71 5.44
CA ARG A 141 6.32 -8.02 4.47
C ARG A 141 6.45 -6.96 3.37
N ALA A 142 5.31 -6.49 2.83
CA ALA A 142 5.29 -5.48 1.80
C ALA A 142 5.86 -4.14 2.32
N PHE A 143 5.39 -3.67 3.48
CA PHE A 143 5.92 -2.45 4.08
C PHE A 143 7.39 -2.59 4.48
N ALA A 144 7.80 -3.74 5.04
CA ALA A 144 9.21 -3.99 5.37
C ALA A 144 10.12 -3.86 4.13
N LYS A 145 9.73 -4.48 2.99
CA LYS A 145 10.47 -4.37 1.74
C LYS A 145 10.56 -2.90 1.28
N VAL A 146 9.41 -2.23 1.13
CA VAL A 146 9.35 -0.87 0.57
C VAL A 146 10.12 0.11 1.46
N CYS A 147 9.92 0.06 2.76
CA CYS A 147 10.59 0.93 3.71
C CYS A 147 12.10 0.67 3.77
N SER A 148 12.51 -0.60 3.78
CA SER A 148 13.92 -0.99 3.77
C SER A 148 14.65 -0.49 2.50
N GLU A 149 14.06 -0.69 1.32
CA GLU A 149 14.68 -0.27 0.04
C GLU A 149 14.71 1.26 -0.16
N ASN A 150 13.87 2.00 0.57
CA ASN A 150 13.76 3.46 0.46
C ASN A 150 14.16 4.23 1.73
N ASN A 151 14.76 3.54 2.70
CA ASN A 151 15.22 4.09 3.97
C ASN A 151 14.13 4.90 4.73
N ILE A 152 12.91 4.35 4.76
CA ILE A 152 11.77 4.94 5.45
C ILE A 152 11.67 4.30 6.85
N PRO A 153 11.67 5.08 7.95
CA PRO A 153 11.54 4.54 9.29
C PRO A 153 10.20 3.79 9.48
N LEU A 154 10.29 2.53 9.87
CA LEU A 154 9.13 1.65 10.02
C LEU A 154 9.22 0.84 11.31
N LEU A 155 8.12 0.77 12.04
CA LEU A 155 7.89 -0.16 13.12
C LEU A 155 6.75 -1.11 12.77
N ILE A 156 7.00 -2.40 12.77
CA ILE A 156 6.00 -3.44 12.56
C ILE A 156 5.59 -4.02 13.91
N SER A 157 4.30 -4.02 14.20
CA SER A 157 3.71 -4.74 15.33
C SER A 157 3.12 -6.06 14.85
N ILE A 158 3.55 -7.19 15.45
CA ILE A 158 3.20 -8.54 15.01
C ILE A 158 2.98 -9.46 16.23
N PRO A 159 2.06 -10.44 16.19
CA PRO A 159 2.03 -11.49 17.20
C PRO A 159 3.32 -12.32 17.18
N ALA A 160 3.85 -12.69 18.34
CA ALA A 160 5.10 -13.45 18.43
C ALA A 160 5.06 -14.74 17.58
N ASP A 161 3.94 -15.45 17.63
CA ASP A 161 3.73 -16.71 16.90
C ASP A 161 3.79 -16.57 15.38
N ASN A 162 3.63 -15.35 14.84
CA ASN A 162 3.68 -15.06 13.42
C ASN A 162 5.06 -14.61 12.91
N ILE A 163 6.04 -14.40 13.78
CA ILE A 163 7.38 -13.96 13.37
C ILE A 163 8.01 -14.96 12.39
N GLY A 164 7.85 -16.26 12.63
CA GLY A 164 8.36 -17.32 11.77
C GLY A 164 7.78 -17.35 10.36
N ALA A 165 6.62 -16.73 10.13
CA ALA A 165 6.00 -16.58 8.82
C ALA A 165 6.55 -15.39 8.01
N MET A 166 7.37 -14.53 8.63
CA MET A 166 7.96 -13.38 7.99
C MET A 166 9.22 -13.78 7.22
N TRP A 167 9.10 -13.85 5.90
CA TRP A 167 10.24 -14.08 5.02
C TRP A 167 10.50 -12.87 4.11
N PHE A 168 11.75 -12.64 3.77
CA PHE A 168 12.18 -11.52 2.94
C PHE A 168 13.17 -12.02 1.88
N SER A 169 13.06 -11.48 0.66
CA SER A 169 13.97 -11.80 -0.45
C SER A 169 15.37 -11.22 -0.27
N LYS A 170 15.53 -10.25 0.62
CA LYS A 170 16.80 -9.59 0.97
C LYS A 170 16.81 -9.24 2.46
N PRO A 171 17.98 -9.07 3.08
CA PRO A 171 18.10 -8.52 4.43
C PRO A 171 17.43 -7.14 4.53
N LEU A 172 16.78 -6.88 5.64
CA LEU A 172 16.16 -5.58 5.92
C LEU A 172 17.21 -4.57 6.44
N ASN A 173 17.06 -3.32 6.05
CA ASN A 173 17.84 -2.20 6.58
C ASN A 173 17.43 -1.85 8.01
N ASP A 174 18.31 -1.21 8.74
CA ASP A 174 18.10 -0.83 10.15
C ASP A 174 16.94 0.14 10.39
N CYS A 175 16.43 0.80 9.34
CA CYS A 175 15.24 1.65 9.44
C CYS A 175 13.95 0.86 9.72
N VAL A 176 13.96 -0.47 9.55
CA VAL A 176 12.81 -1.35 9.82
C VAL A 176 13.03 -2.05 11.16
N LYS A 177 12.11 -1.87 12.07
CA LYS A 177 12.09 -2.54 13.38
C LYS A 177 10.81 -3.34 13.55
N ILE A 178 10.89 -4.42 14.30
CA ILE A 178 9.76 -5.30 14.60
C ILE A 178 9.60 -5.38 16.12
N ILE A 179 8.38 -5.19 16.60
CA ILE A 179 7.98 -5.49 17.98
C ILE A 179 6.94 -6.61 17.95
N ALA A 180 7.04 -7.51 18.89
CA ALA A 180 6.10 -8.61 19.02
C ALA A 180 5.23 -8.43 20.27
N SER A 181 3.93 -8.71 20.16
CA SER A 181 3.09 -8.99 21.30
C SER A 181 3.48 -10.35 21.92
N PRO A 182 3.14 -10.62 23.19
CA PRO A 182 3.49 -11.89 23.85
C PRO A 182 3.03 -13.13 23.08
N GLU A 183 3.67 -14.28 23.35
CA GLU A 183 3.21 -15.58 22.84
C GLU A 183 1.74 -15.83 23.21
N GLY A 184 0.99 -16.46 22.30
CA GLY A 184 -0.44 -16.68 22.43
C GLY A 184 -1.32 -15.47 22.16
N SER A 185 -0.73 -14.33 21.79
CA SER A 185 -1.48 -13.14 21.34
C SER A 185 -1.99 -13.33 19.91
N ASP A 186 -3.12 -12.71 19.63
CA ASP A 186 -3.68 -12.69 18.28
C ASP A 186 -3.33 -11.38 17.51
N TYR A 187 -3.91 -11.25 16.32
CA TYR A 187 -3.71 -10.05 15.48
C TYR A 187 -4.28 -8.78 16.14
N TYR A 188 -5.35 -8.90 16.91
CA TYR A 188 -5.94 -7.76 17.62
C TYR A 188 -4.99 -7.20 18.68
N ASP A 189 -4.27 -8.06 19.40
CA ASP A 189 -3.25 -7.64 20.37
C ASP A 189 -2.13 -6.84 19.70
N ALA A 190 -1.72 -7.25 18.50
CA ALA A 190 -0.73 -6.49 17.72
C ALA A 190 -1.26 -5.11 17.30
N ILE A 191 -2.57 -4.98 17.00
CA ILE A 191 -3.21 -3.68 16.75
C ILE A 191 -3.19 -2.83 18.01
N VAL A 192 -3.62 -3.37 19.15
CA VAL A 192 -3.63 -2.65 20.44
C VAL A 192 -2.22 -2.17 20.81
N LEU A 193 -1.20 -3.02 20.59
CA LEU A 193 0.19 -2.62 20.80
C LEU A 193 0.60 -1.46 19.88
N SER A 194 0.23 -1.51 18.60
CA SER A 194 0.52 -0.44 17.64
C SER A 194 -0.18 0.87 18.03
N ASP A 195 -1.43 0.81 18.47
CA ASP A 195 -2.19 1.99 18.91
C ASP A 195 -1.53 2.63 20.13
N LYS A 196 -1.07 1.80 21.08
CA LYS A 196 -0.34 2.27 22.26
C LYS A 196 0.99 2.96 21.87
N VAL A 197 1.73 2.42 20.91
CA VAL A 197 2.95 3.05 20.41
C VAL A 197 2.63 4.41 19.76
N CYS A 198 1.54 4.50 19.01
CA CYS A 198 1.14 5.73 18.32
C CYS A 198 0.60 6.83 19.27
N THR A 199 0.54 6.59 20.58
CA THR A 199 0.31 7.67 21.56
C THR A 199 1.53 8.60 21.69
N ASP A 200 2.72 8.12 21.32
CA ASP A 200 3.92 8.97 21.21
C ASP A 200 3.91 9.69 19.84
N PRO A 201 4.05 11.03 19.81
CA PRO A 201 4.01 11.82 18.59
C PRO A 201 5.14 11.54 17.59
N ALA A 202 6.20 10.84 17.98
CA ALA A 202 7.26 10.37 17.09
C ALA A 202 6.77 9.27 16.13
N PHE A 203 5.64 8.64 16.42
CA PHE A 203 5.08 7.56 15.62
C PHE A 203 3.79 8.01 14.92
N MET A 204 3.46 7.32 13.84
CA MET A 204 2.21 7.54 13.11
C MET A 204 1.64 6.22 12.61
N ALA A 205 0.36 6.00 12.88
CA ALA A 205 -0.34 4.82 12.38
C ALA A 205 -0.45 4.84 10.85
N GLU A 206 -0.22 3.70 10.21
CA GLU A 206 -0.47 3.53 8.77
C GLU A 206 -1.95 3.76 8.43
N GLY A 207 -2.85 3.41 9.34
CA GLY A 207 -4.27 3.71 9.26
C GLY A 207 -5.14 2.61 8.67
N GLY A 208 -4.57 1.53 8.18
CA GLY A 208 -5.33 0.40 7.64
C GLY A 208 -6.29 0.82 6.53
N ALA A 209 -7.52 0.30 6.59
CA ALA A 209 -8.57 0.62 5.62
C ALA A 209 -9.01 2.10 5.63
N LYS A 210 -8.68 2.87 6.67
CA LYS A 210 -8.94 4.32 6.71
C LYS A 210 -8.01 5.10 5.78
N ASN A 211 -6.82 4.57 5.49
CA ASN A 211 -5.87 5.23 4.61
C ASN A 211 -6.28 5.07 3.15
N VAL A 212 -6.62 6.20 2.50
CA VAL A 212 -7.01 6.23 1.09
C VAL A 212 -5.92 5.67 0.19
N ALA A 213 -4.65 5.99 0.44
CA ALA A 213 -3.53 5.48 -0.34
C ALA A 213 -3.45 3.96 -0.36
N ARG A 214 -3.81 3.31 0.75
CA ARG A 214 -3.84 1.85 0.83
C ARG A 214 -4.89 1.25 -0.11
N ARG A 215 -6.11 1.79 -0.08
CA ARG A 215 -7.21 1.31 -0.93
C ARG A 215 -6.97 1.59 -2.41
N ASP A 216 -6.50 2.79 -2.75
CA ASP A 216 -6.23 3.17 -4.13
C ASP A 216 -5.02 2.40 -4.68
N GLY A 217 -4.00 2.14 -3.83
CA GLY A 217 -2.90 1.26 -4.17
C GLY A 217 -3.35 -0.14 -4.59
N ILE A 218 -4.26 -0.77 -3.82
CA ILE A 218 -4.87 -2.05 -4.21
C ILE A 218 -5.66 -1.90 -5.52
N GLY A 219 -6.39 -0.80 -5.67
CA GLY A 219 -7.19 -0.50 -6.86
C GLY A 219 -6.42 -0.54 -8.17
N THR A 220 -5.10 -0.32 -8.15
CA THR A 220 -4.25 -0.41 -9.34
C THR A 220 -4.22 -1.83 -9.94
N THR A 221 -4.55 -2.85 -9.16
CA THR A 221 -4.72 -4.22 -9.69
C THR A 221 -5.83 -4.28 -10.75
N LEU A 222 -6.92 -3.53 -10.56
CA LEU A 222 -7.99 -3.41 -11.58
C LEU A 222 -7.52 -2.59 -12.78
N LEU A 223 -6.78 -1.50 -12.55
CA LEU A 223 -6.24 -0.67 -13.63
C LEU A 223 -5.27 -1.45 -14.53
N THR A 224 -4.63 -2.49 -14.01
CA THR A 224 -3.76 -3.39 -14.77
C THR A 224 -4.56 -4.31 -15.71
N ALA A 225 -5.86 -4.51 -15.45
CA ALA A 225 -6.74 -5.41 -16.21
C ALA A 225 -7.52 -4.68 -17.33
N VAL A 226 -7.39 -3.36 -17.42
CA VAL A 226 -7.99 -2.52 -18.46
C VAL A 226 -6.97 -2.29 -19.58
#